data_615af542d1e45b7235640c2cba57e0bc
#
_entry.id   615af542d1e45b7235640c2cba57e0bc
#
_cell.length_a   1.000
_cell.length_b   1.000
_cell.length_c   1.000
_cell.angle_alpha   90.00
_cell.angle_beta   90.00
_cell.angle_gamma   90.00
#
_symmetry.space_group_name_H-M   'P 1'
#
loop_
_entity.id
_entity.type
_entity.pdbx_description
1 polymer ?
#
loop_
_entity_poly.entity_id
_entity_poly.type
_entity_poly.pdbx_seq_one_letter_code
_entity_poly.pdbx_strand_id
1 'polypeptide(L)'
;MRASPAAATPKIGPATAFFGRSLRDGRRSDARQHQGVAAASTSDRALVVLTREKGKNDKVKQMLDELGVQSIEVPMVETTPGPDAARLPEVLRTASFDWITVTSPEAASVFIDGWKAAGKPDVRIGVVGKGTGKVLEATREPALRPQFTPSVANAEHMGPELPLIEGGTNRVLYPSSAKASTVLQEGLERRGFDVVRLNTYNTVTVKEIEAETLEMARRARVVAIASPSALKAWVAHVGQDRAEEMTIACIGSTSARAAEKLGLPNVLFPEHPGLEKFVETIYEASVVVGRE
;
A
#
# COMPACT_ATOMS: atom_id res chain seq x y z
N MET A 1 -20.11 49.40 5.53
CA MET A 1 -19.25 48.24 5.23
C MET A 1 -19.49 47.17 6.28
N ARG A 2 -20.25 46.14 5.94
CA ARG A 2 -20.58 45.04 6.85
C ARG A 2 -19.68 43.85 6.49
N ALA A 3 -18.92 43.37 7.48
CA ALA A 3 -18.07 42.19 7.36
C ALA A 3 -18.96 40.94 7.31
N SER A 4 -18.69 40.07 6.34
CA SER A 4 -19.29 38.76 6.19
C SER A 4 -18.60 37.75 7.16
N PRO A 5 -19.35 36.85 7.80
CA PRO A 5 -18.73 35.86 8.70
C PRO A 5 -18.08 34.74 7.89
N ALA A 6 -16.85 34.44 8.25
CA ALA A 6 -16.08 33.28 7.73
C ALA A 6 -16.78 31.97 8.11
N ALA A 7 -17.01 31.14 7.13
CA ALA A 7 -17.52 29.77 7.30
C ALA A 7 -16.49 28.91 8.05
N ALA A 8 -16.92 28.33 9.15
CA ALA A 8 -16.09 27.40 9.93
C ALA A 8 -15.93 26.08 9.20
N THR A 9 -14.68 25.71 8.91
CA THR A 9 -14.29 24.42 8.37
C THR A 9 -14.50 23.32 9.43
N PRO A 10 -15.19 22.21 9.15
CA PRO A 10 -15.25 21.09 10.08
C PRO A 10 -13.89 20.40 10.14
N LYS A 11 -13.27 20.38 11.32
CA LYS A 11 -12.10 19.55 11.61
C LYS A 11 -12.57 18.10 11.75
N ILE A 12 -12.27 17.26 10.75
CA ILE A 12 -12.48 15.83 10.83
C ILE A 12 -11.25 15.22 11.49
N GLY A 13 -11.39 14.74 12.73
CA GLY A 13 -10.38 14.01 13.48
C GLY A 13 -10.33 12.52 13.07
N PRO A 14 -9.37 11.75 13.58
CA PRO A 14 -9.27 10.32 13.28
C PRO A 14 -10.53 9.58 13.73
N ALA A 15 -10.99 8.65 12.87
CA ALA A 15 -12.15 7.81 13.14
C ALA A 15 -11.94 6.99 14.42
N THR A 16 -12.72 7.26 15.46
CA THR A 16 -12.68 6.53 16.73
C THR A 16 -13.38 5.17 16.55
N ALA A 17 -12.66 4.11 16.83
CA ALA A 17 -13.09 2.73 16.75
C ALA A 17 -14.31 2.45 17.64
N PHE A 18 -15.40 1.98 17.03
CA PHE A 18 -16.52 1.34 17.73
C PHE A 18 -16.62 -0.12 17.28
N PHE A 19 -15.68 -0.96 17.70
CA PHE A 19 -15.83 -2.41 17.70
C PHE A 19 -14.93 -3.03 18.78
N GLY A 20 -15.50 -3.22 19.94
CA GLY A 20 -14.94 -4.00 21.04
C GLY A 20 -16.03 -4.67 21.85
N ARG A 21 -16.43 -5.89 21.48
CA ARG A 21 -16.90 -6.88 22.46
C ARG A 21 -16.51 -8.29 22.05
N SER A 22 -15.62 -8.83 22.87
CA SER A 22 -15.23 -10.22 22.97
C SER A 22 -16.44 -11.12 23.24
N LEU A 23 -16.59 -12.21 22.45
CA LEU A 23 -17.45 -13.34 22.75
C LEU A 23 -16.69 -14.34 23.62
N ARG A 24 -17.01 -14.39 24.93
CA ARG A 24 -16.96 -15.60 25.79
C ARG A 24 -17.94 -15.44 26.94
N ASP A 25 -18.87 -16.26 27.02
CA ASP A 25 -19.37 -17.20 27.99
C ASP A 25 -20.90 -17.29 28.03
N GLY A 26 -21.35 -18.54 27.99
CA GLY A 26 -22.72 -18.93 27.86
C GLY A 26 -23.53 -18.82 29.15
N ARG A 27 -24.84 -18.72 29.00
CA ARG A 27 -25.92 -19.55 29.56
C ARG A 27 -27.30 -18.98 29.20
N ARG A 28 -28.10 -19.83 28.66
CA ARG A 28 -29.57 -19.99 28.59
C ARG A 28 -30.53 -18.87 29.02
N SER A 29 -31.54 -18.75 28.16
CA SER A 29 -32.95 -18.34 28.35
C SER A 29 -33.23 -16.83 28.40
N ASP A 30 -33.77 -16.25 27.33
CA ASP A 30 -35.18 -15.93 27.16
C ASP A 30 -35.41 -15.31 25.77
N ALA A 31 -36.40 -15.88 25.09
CA ALA A 31 -36.93 -15.37 23.83
C ALA A 31 -37.78 -14.12 24.12
N ARG A 32 -37.31 -12.94 23.66
CA ARG A 32 -38.19 -11.82 23.32
C ARG A 32 -37.44 -10.81 22.44
N GLN A 33 -37.94 -10.70 21.22
CA GLN A 33 -37.93 -9.55 20.32
C GLN A 33 -36.67 -8.67 20.28
N HIS A 34 -35.72 -9.05 19.45
CA HIS A 34 -34.84 -8.09 18.79
C HIS A 34 -35.44 -7.77 17.44
N GLN A 35 -36.13 -6.62 17.37
CA GLN A 35 -36.44 -5.96 16.11
C GLN A 35 -35.10 -5.72 15.38
N GLY A 36 -35.02 -6.26 14.15
CA GLY A 36 -33.83 -6.23 13.32
C GLY A 36 -33.37 -4.78 13.06
N VAL A 37 -32.10 -4.57 13.26
CA VAL A 37 -31.40 -3.53 12.51
C VAL A 37 -31.49 -4.00 11.06
N ALA A 38 -32.35 -3.33 10.28
CA ALA A 38 -32.50 -3.59 8.87
C ALA A 38 -31.10 -3.49 8.23
N ALA A 39 -30.63 -4.58 7.66
CA ALA A 39 -29.47 -4.55 6.79
C ALA A 39 -29.81 -3.55 5.67
N ALA A 40 -29.07 -2.43 5.61
CA ALA A 40 -29.21 -1.48 4.53
C ALA A 40 -29.07 -2.25 3.22
N SER A 41 -30.04 -2.05 2.32
CA SER A 41 -30.07 -2.78 1.05
C SER A 41 -28.78 -2.52 0.30
N THR A 42 -28.26 -3.50 -0.41
CA THR A 42 -27.02 -3.41 -1.23
C THR A 42 -27.11 -2.30 -2.28
N SER A 43 -28.30 -1.74 -2.53
CA SER A 43 -28.54 -0.63 -3.47
C SER A 43 -28.14 0.74 -2.94
N ASP A 44 -27.92 0.91 -1.63
CA ASP A 44 -27.71 2.23 -1.01
C ASP A 44 -26.23 2.58 -0.76
N ARG A 45 -25.29 1.73 -1.23
CA ARG A 45 -23.87 1.97 -1.03
C ARG A 45 -23.22 2.57 -2.27
N ALA A 46 -22.37 3.57 -2.05
CA ALA A 46 -21.68 4.24 -3.13
C ALA A 46 -20.67 3.31 -3.81
N LEU A 47 -20.55 3.41 -5.13
CA LEU A 47 -19.50 2.77 -5.90
C LEU A 47 -18.12 3.30 -5.43
N VAL A 48 -17.16 2.40 -5.27
CA VAL A 48 -15.78 2.69 -4.85
C VAL A 48 -14.80 2.47 -5.99
N VAL A 49 -13.89 3.42 -6.21
CA VAL A 49 -12.76 3.27 -7.13
C VAL A 49 -11.52 2.78 -6.38
N LEU A 50 -10.91 1.69 -6.82
CA LEU A 50 -9.66 1.15 -6.29
C LEU A 50 -8.49 1.53 -7.19
N THR A 51 -7.53 2.31 -6.69
CA THR A 51 -6.49 2.96 -7.50
C THR A 51 -5.10 2.32 -7.40
N ARG A 52 -4.95 1.22 -6.67
CA ARG A 52 -3.67 0.51 -6.59
C ARG A 52 -3.33 -0.11 -7.93
N GLU A 53 -2.07 -0.46 -8.10
CA GLU A 53 -1.57 -1.19 -9.27
C GLU A 53 -2.44 -2.42 -9.58
N LYS A 54 -2.60 -2.73 -10.87
CA LYS A 54 -3.37 -3.87 -11.34
C LYS A 54 -2.94 -5.17 -10.64
N GLY A 55 -3.93 -5.94 -10.18
CA GLY A 55 -3.71 -7.19 -9.41
C GLY A 55 -3.32 -6.98 -7.94
N LYS A 56 -3.14 -5.75 -7.48
CA LYS A 56 -2.89 -5.44 -6.05
C LYS A 56 -4.17 -5.11 -5.28
N ASN A 57 -5.31 -5.05 -5.97
CA ASN A 57 -6.61 -4.75 -5.38
C ASN A 57 -7.42 -6.00 -5.02
N ASP A 58 -7.03 -7.20 -5.48
CA ASP A 58 -7.85 -8.43 -5.37
C ASP A 58 -8.31 -8.70 -3.94
N LYS A 59 -7.40 -8.63 -2.96
CA LYS A 59 -7.75 -8.84 -1.55
C LYS A 59 -8.67 -7.73 -1.00
N VAL A 60 -8.44 -6.48 -1.38
CA VAL A 60 -9.32 -5.35 -0.99
C VAL A 60 -10.69 -5.53 -1.60
N LYS A 61 -10.73 -5.85 -2.89
CA LYS A 61 -11.98 -6.11 -3.61
C LYS A 61 -12.78 -7.24 -2.97
N GLN A 62 -12.14 -8.38 -2.70
CA GLN A 62 -12.79 -9.51 -2.04
C GLN A 62 -13.40 -9.10 -0.69
N MET A 63 -12.64 -8.40 0.16
CA MET A 63 -13.13 -7.97 1.48
C MET A 63 -14.28 -6.94 1.37
N LEU A 64 -14.27 -6.08 0.35
CA LEU A 64 -15.37 -5.14 0.08
C LEU A 64 -16.62 -5.87 -0.45
N ASP A 65 -16.44 -6.87 -1.31
CA ASP A 65 -17.53 -7.72 -1.82
C ASP A 65 -18.22 -8.46 -0.66
N GLU A 66 -17.44 -9.01 0.31
CA GLU A 66 -17.96 -9.64 1.53
C GLU A 66 -18.78 -8.66 2.40
N LEU A 67 -18.45 -7.36 2.37
CA LEU A 67 -19.18 -6.29 3.02
C LEU A 67 -20.34 -5.73 2.16
N GLY A 68 -20.54 -6.24 0.95
CA GLY A 68 -21.57 -5.81 0.00
C GLY A 68 -21.30 -4.41 -0.58
N VAL A 69 -20.04 -4.00 -0.71
CA VAL A 69 -19.63 -2.73 -1.33
C VAL A 69 -19.19 -2.98 -2.75
N GLN A 70 -19.81 -2.32 -3.72
CA GLN A 70 -19.42 -2.39 -5.12
C GLN A 70 -18.14 -1.60 -5.37
N SER A 71 -17.19 -2.19 -6.09
CA SER A 71 -15.93 -1.52 -6.43
C SER A 71 -15.51 -1.79 -7.88
N ILE A 72 -14.81 -0.80 -8.45
CA ILE A 72 -14.14 -0.93 -9.75
C ILE A 72 -12.64 -0.69 -9.59
N GLU A 73 -11.84 -1.41 -10.34
CA GLU A 73 -10.39 -1.23 -10.36
C GLU A 73 -10.01 -0.24 -11.47
N VAL A 74 -9.36 0.86 -11.07
CA VAL A 74 -8.82 1.87 -12.00
C VAL A 74 -7.39 2.19 -11.56
N PRO A 75 -6.40 1.38 -11.97
CA PRO A 75 -5.02 1.55 -11.53
C PRO A 75 -4.48 2.92 -11.92
N MET A 76 -3.91 3.62 -10.95
CA MET A 76 -3.29 4.94 -11.15
C MET A 76 -1.76 4.86 -11.22
N VAL A 77 -1.21 3.72 -10.85
CA VAL A 77 0.24 3.48 -10.84
C VAL A 77 0.53 2.09 -11.39
N GLU A 78 1.69 1.96 -11.99
CA GLU A 78 2.22 0.69 -12.50
C GLU A 78 3.72 0.58 -12.21
N THR A 79 4.18 -0.65 -12.05
CA THR A 79 5.59 -0.96 -11.91
C THR A 79 6.18 -1.26 -13.28
N THR A 80 7.24 -0.54 -13.65
CA THR A 80 7.97 -0.72 -14.91
C THR A 80 9.43 -1.09 -14.64
N PRO A 81 10.12 -1.79 -15.58
CA PRO A 81 11.54 -2.05 -15.44
C PRO A 81 12.35 -0.76 -15.22
N GLY A 82 13.27 -0.82 -14.26
CA GLY A 82 14.23 0.25 -14.01
C GLY A 82 15.47 0.13 -14.91
N PRO A 83 16.36 1.13 -14.88
CA PRO A 83 17.54 1.17 -15.74
C PRO A 83 18.51 0.00 -15.53
N ASP A 84 18.51 -0.59 -14.34
CA ASP A 84 19.39 -1.72 -14.00
C ASP A 84 18.67 -3.08 -13.97
N ALA A 85 17.39 -3.14 -14.39
CA ALA A 85 16.60 -4.37 -14.34
C ALA A 85 17.29 -5.54 -15.05
N ALA A 86 17.83 -5.31 -16.25
CA ALA A 86 18.53 -6.33 -17.04
C ALA A 86 19.85 -6.80 -16.42
N ARG A 87 20.46 -6.01 -15.54
CA ARG A 87 21.74 -6.34 -14.87
C ARG A 87 21.55 -7.29 -13.69
N LEU A 88 20.37 -7.31 -13.07
CA LEU A 88 20.13 -8.08 -11.86
C LEU A 88 20.45 -9.57 -12.00
N PRO A 89 20.02 -10.29 -13.06
CA PRO A 89 20.35 -11.71 -13.21
C PRO A 89 21.86 -11.97 -13.36
N GLU A 90 22.58 -11.11 -14.07
CA GLU A 90 24.02 -11.23 -14.26
C GLU A 90 24.77 -11.02 -12.94
N VAL A 91 24.43 -9.96 -12.21
CA VAL A 91 25.04 -9.65 -10.91
C VAL A 91 24.81 -10.79 -9.91
N LEU A 92 23.62 -11.38 -9.89
CA LEU A 92 23.31 -12.54 -9.04
C LEU A 92 24.08 -13.82 -9.42
N ARG A 93 24.50 -13.97 -10.68
CA ARG A 93 25.30 -15.13 -11.14
C ARG A 93 26.78 -14.96 -10.89
N THR A 94 27.29 -13.74 -11.00
CA THR A 94 28.74 -13.49 -11.09
C THR A 94 29.34 -12.93 -9.81
N ALA A 95 28.53 -12.43 -8.89
CA ALA A 95 29.01 -11.81 -7.66
C ALA A 95 28.42 -12.50 -6.42
N SER A 96 29.23 -12.53 -5.35
CA SER A 96 28.81 -13.02 -4.03
C SER A 96 28.41 -11.85 -3.13
N PHE A 97 27.36 -12.06 -2.35
CA PHE A 97 26.83 -11.08 -1.40
C PHE A 97 26.55 -11.78 -0.07
N ASP A 98 26.83 -11.10 1.04
CA ASP A 98 26.46 -11.58 2.36
C ASP A 98 24.96 -11.43 2.57
N TRP A 99 24.38 -10.37 1.98
CA TRP A 99 22.96 -10.09 2.07
C TRP A 99 22.39 -9.55 0.76
N ILE A 100 21.13 -9.86 0.54
CA ILE A 100 20.26 -9.17 -0.41
C ILE A 100 19.18 -8.47 0.38
N THR A 101 19.08 -7.13 0.31
CA THR A 101 18.10 -6.37 1.05
C THR A 101 16.91 -6.01 0.17
N VAL A 102 15.72 -6.47 0.57
CA VAL A 102 14.48 -6.27 -0.18
C VAL A 102 13.51 -5.43 0.65
N THR A 103 13.15 -4.26 0.15
CA THR A 103 12.49 -3.21 0.96
C THR A 103 10.99 -3.06 0.74
N SER A 104 10.44 -3.63 -0.34
CA SER A 104 9.01 -3.55 -0.66
C SER A 104 8.51 -4.81 -1.35
N PRO A 105 7.19 -5.06 -1.38
CA PRO A 105 6.59 -6.15 -2.16
C PRO A 105 6.92 -6.09 -3.65
N GLU A 106 7.01 -4.89 -4.23
CA GLU A 106 7.38 -4.67 -5.63
C GLU A 106 8.84 -5.08 -5.88
N ALA A 107 9.76 -4.66 -4.97
CA ALA A 107 11.15 -5.09 -5.00
C ALA A 107 11.27 -6.61 -4.91
N ALA A 108 10.46 -7.26 -4.07
CA ALA A 108 10.44 -8.72 -3.94
C ALA A 108 10.01 -9.39 -5.24
N SER A 109 8.96 -8.90 -5.90
CA SER A 109 8.49 -9.45 -7.19
C SER A 109 9.58 -9.36 -8.26
N VAL A 110 10.17 -8.18 -8.44
CA VAL A 110 11.26 -7.97 -9.41
C VAL A 110 12.50 -8.79 -9.08
N PHE A 111 12.84 -8.89 -7.79
CA PHE A 111 13.96 -9.73 -7.33
C PHE A 111 13.72 -11.21 -7.64
N ILE A 112 12.52 -11.76 -7.38
CA ILE A 112 12.16 -13.15 -7.67
C ILE A 112 12.37 -13.46 -9.16
N ASP A 113 11.94 -12.58 -10.06
CA ASP A 113 12.09 -12.79 -11.50
C ASP A 113 13.56 -12.76 -11.92
N GLY A 114 14.35 -11.81 -11.41
CA GLY A 114 15.78 -11.73 -11.63
C GLY A 114 16.53 -12.94 -11.06
N TRP A 115 16.15 -13.42 -9.88
CA TRP A 115 16.72 -14.60 -9.23
C TRP A 115 16.45 -15.89 -10.02
N LYS A 116 15.22 -16.06 -10.54
CA LYS A 116 14.88 -17.17 -11.44
C LYS A 116 15.72 -17.13 -12.73
N ALA A 117 15.83 -15.95 -13.35
CA ALA A 117 16.63 -15.75 -14.55
C ALA A 117 18.14 -15.96 -14.32
N ALA A 118 18.62 -15.75 -13.08
CA ALA A 118 19.98 -16.03 -12.67
C ALA A 118 20.29 -17.52 -12.44
N GLY A 119 19.29 -18.41 -12.53
CA GLY A 119 19.45 -19.84 -12.28
C GLY A 119 19.28 -20.24 -10.82
N LYS A 120 18.58 -19.42 -10.04
CA LYS A 120 18.24 -19.67 -8.63
C LYS A 120 19.47 -19.85 -7.72
N PRO A 121 20.42 -18.91 -7.69
CA PRO A 121 21.57 -19.02 -6.81
C PRO A 121 21.15 -19.04 -5.34
N ASP A 122 22.01 -19.64 -4.50
CA ASP A 122 21.82 -19.57 -3.05
C ASP A 122 22.03 -18.13 -2.55
N VAL A 123 21.11 -17.61 -1.73
CA VAL A 123 21.10 -16.22 -1.31
C VAL A 123 20.66 -16.08 0.13
N ARG A 124 21.16 -15.05 0.80
CA ARG A 124 20.70 -14.65 2.14
C ARG A 124 19.92 -13.36 2.04
N ILE A 125 18.68 -13.36 2.55
CA ILE A 125 17.72 -12.26 2.34
C ILE A 125 17.35 -11.58 3.65
N GLY A 126 17.51 -10.26 3.67
CA GLY A 126 16.92 -9.39 4.67
C GLY A 126 15.75 -8.59 4.08
N VAL A 127 14.62 -8.52 4.80
CA VAL A 127 13.45 -7.76 4.38
C VAL A 127 13.10 -6.67 5.38
N VAL A 128 12.66 -5.51 4.90
CA VAL A 128 12.27 -4.42 5.79
C VAL A 128 10.99 -4.74 6.55
N GLY A 129 10.04 -5.43 5.96
CA GLY A 129 8.77 -5.68 6.62
C GLY A 129 8.08 -6.98 6.22
N LYS A 130 7.12 -7.40 7.06
CA LYS A 130 6.36 -8.65 6.89
C LYS A 130 5.65 -8.77 5.54
N GLY A 131 5.16 -7.65 4.99
CA GLY A 131 4.51 -7.64 3.67
C GLY A 131 5.44 -8.10 2.54
N THR A 132 6.69 -7.64 2.57
CA THR A 132 7.74 -8.04 1.64
C THR A 132 8.11 -9.51 1.83
N GLY A 133 8.27 -9.96 3.08
CA GLY A 133 8.54 -11.36 3.41
C GLY A 133 7.49 -12.31 2.86
N LYS A 134 6.21 -11.99 3.01
CA LYS A 134 5.09 -12.81 2.49
C LYS A 134 5.16 -13.02 0.97
N VAL A 135 5.62 -12.03 0.19
CA VAL A 135 5.78 -12.19 -1.28
C VAL A 135 6.85 -13.22 -1.61
N LEU A 136 7.97 -13.20 -0.88
CA LEU A 136 9.07 -14.18 -1.06
C LEU A 136 8.63 -15.59 -0.61
N GLU A 137 8.00 -15.70 0.55
CA GLU A 137 7.51 -16.96 1.12
C GLU A 137 6.43 -17.62 0.26
N ALA A 138 5.61 -16.83 -0.44
CA ALA A 138 4.56 -17.33 -1.34
C ALA A 138 5.13 -18.15 -2.52
N THR A 139 6.41 -17.97 -2.86
CA THR A 139 7.11 -18.78 -3.88
C THR A 139 7.33 -20.23 -3.45
N ARG A 140 7.30 -20.51 -2.15
CA ARG A 140 7.66 -21.79 -1.51
C ARG A 140 9.10 -22.24 -1.77
N GLU A 141 9.96 -21.36 -2.26
CA GLU A 141 11.39 -21.63 -2.48
C GLU A 141 12.15 -21.41 -1.15
N PRO A 142 12.82 -22.43 -0.59
CA PRO A 142 13.54 -22.31 0.68
C PRO A 142 14.63 -21.22 0.67
N ALA A 143 15.33 -21.04 -0.45
CA ALA A 143 16.37 -20.03 -0.62
C ALA A 143 15.84 -18.58 -0.54
N LEU A 144 14.53 -18.37 -0.75
CA LEU A 144 13.91 -17.04 -0.70
C LEU A 144 13.29 -16.70 0.66
N ARG A 145 13.43 -17.57 1.66
CA ARG A 145 12.94 -17.26 3.02
C ARG A 145 13.79 -16.15 3.64
N PRO A 146 13.15 -15.07 4.15
CA PRO A 146 13.89 -14.03 4.84
C PRO A 146 14.58 -14.57 6.10
N GLN A 147 15.86 -14.24 6.26
CA GLN A 147 16.66 -14.58 7.43
C GLN A 147 16.86 -13.40 8.36
N PHE A 148 16.48 -12.20 7.94
CA PHE A 148 16.54 -11.00 8.76
C PHE A 148 15.36 -10.06 8.49
N THR A 149 14.85 -9.47 9.58
CA THR A 149 13.86 -8.38 9.56
C THR A 149 14.19 -7.44 10.70
N PRO A 150 14.27 -6.11 10.49
CA PRO A 150 14.59 -5.16 11.54
C PRO A 150 13.49 -5.07 12.60
N SER A 151 13.85 -4.54 13.77
CA SER A 151 12.94 -4.33 14.91
C SER A 151 11.76 -3.42 14.57
N VAL A 152 11.99 -2.41 13.71
CA VAL A 152 10.97 -1.54 13.14
C VAL A 152 11.04 -1.62 11.61
N ALA A 153 9.89 -1.78 10.96
CA ALA A 153 9.79 -2.01 9.52
C ALA A 153 10.03 -0.74 8.68
N ASN A 154 11.28 -0.24 8.72
CA ASN A 154 11.73 0.91 7.93
C ASN A 154 13.24 0.81 7.58
N ALA A 155 13.70 1.71 6.71
CA ALA A 155 15.08 1.77 6.24
C ALA A 155 16.06 2.24 7.34
N GLU A 156 15.61 3.11 8.24
CA GLU A 156 16.39 3.67 9.34
C GLU A 156 16.84 2.59 10.34
N HIS A 157 16.05 1.53 10.52
CA HIS A 157 16.38 0.39 11.38
C HIS A 157 17.08 -0.72 10.61
N MET A 158 16.70 -0.95 9.35
CA MET A 158 17.31 -2.01 8.52
C MET A 158 18.82 -1.84 8.38
N GLY A 159 19.30 -0.63 8.09
CA GLY A 159 20.72 -0.34 7.93
C GLY A 159 21.54 -0.64 9.21
N PRO A 160 21.21 -0.02 10.35
CA PRO A 160 21.91 -0.27 11.61
C PRO A 160 21.85 -1.68 12.15
N GLU A 161 20.75 -2.41 11.91
CA GLU A 161 20.49 -3.71 12.56
C GLU A 161 20.91 -4.91 11.69
N LEU A 162 21.17 -4.75 10.38
CA LEU A 162 21.56 -5.87 9.50
C LEU A 162 22.84 -6.55 10.03
N PRO A 163 22.86 -7.85 10.33
CA PRO A 163 24.04 -8.51 10.89
C PRO A 163 25.24 -8.52 9.94
N LEU A 164 26.42 -8.26 10.46
CA LEU A 164 27.68 -8.59 9.77
C LEU A 164 27.89 -10.10 9.82
N ILE A 165 28.39 -10.66 8.74
CA ILE A 165 28.69 -12.09 8.62
C ILE A 165 30.18 -12.27 8.89
N GLU A 166 30.52 -13.03 9.93
CA GLU A 166 31.91 -13.33 10.23
C GLU A 166 32.58 -14.10 9.09
N GLY A 167 33.72 -13.60 8.63
CA GLY A 167 34.40 -14.14 7.44
C GLY A 167 33.70 -13.86 6.11
N GLY A 168 32.66 -13.02 6.12
CA GLY A 168 31.92 -12.61 4.93
C GLY A 168 32.65 -11.58 4.06
N THR A 169 32.00 -11.15 3.02
CA THR A 169 32.51 -10.18 2.04
C THR A 169 32.15 -8.72 2.41
N ASN A 170 31.27 -8.52 3.38
CA ASN A 170 30.59 -7.27 3.71
C ASN A 170 29.81 -6.66 2.53
N ARG A 171 29.51 -7.45 1.49
CA ARG A 171 28.79 -6.96 0.32
C ARG A 171 27.28 -7.16 0.46
N VAL A 172 26.54 -6.14 0.12
CA VAL A 172 25.08 -6.15 0.12
C VAL A 172 24.55 -5.79 -1.26
N LEU A 173 23.70 -6.63 -1.83
CA LEU A 173 22.92 -6.28 -3.01
C LEU A 173 21.61 -5.63 -2.58
N TYR A 174 21.31 -4.46 -3.14
CA TYR A 174 20.10 -3.71 -2.88
C TYR A 174 19.32 -3.46 -4.18
N PRO A 175 18.46 -4.42 -4.63
CA PRO A 175 17.50 -4.18 -5.69
C PRO A 175 16.43 -3.20 -5.21
N SER A 176 16.34 -2.04 -5.82
CA SER A 176 15.49 -0.94 -5.34
C SER A 176 14.69 -0.28 -6.45
N SER A 177 13.69 0.52 -6.05
CA SER A 177 13.11 1.52 -6.94
C SER A 177 14.16 2.57 -7.33
N ALA A 178 14.14 3.04 -8.56
CA ALA A 178 14.96 4.17 -8.99
C ALA A 178 14.65 5.46 -8.20
N LYS A 179 13.47 5.51 -7.56
CA LYS A 179 13.04 6.64 -6.71
C LYS A 179 13.25 6.39 -5.21
N ALA A 180 13.87 5.27 -4.82
CA ALA A 180 14.12 4.98 -3.42
C ALA A 180 15.12 5.99 -2.83
N SER A 181 14.89 6.39 -1.57
CA SER A 181 15.83 7.25 -0.84
C SER A 181 17.17 6.55 -0.63
N THR A 182 18.20 7.31 -0.25
CA THR A 182 19.55 6.79 0.05
C THR A 182 19.70 6.31 1.49
N VAL A 183 18.69 6.50 2.34
CA VAL A 183 18.75 6.22 3.79
C VAL A 183 19.25 4.81 4.11
N LEU A 184 18.73 3.79 3.44
CA LEU A 184 19.20 2.41 3.66
C LEU A 184 20.64 2.23 3.22
N GLN A 185 20.98 2.68 2.02
CA GLN A 185 22.34 2.59 1.48
C GLN A 185 23.35 3.26 2.41
N GLU A 186 23.10 4.52 2.78
CA GLU A 186 23.95 5.27 3.70
C GLU A 186 24.05 4.61 5.08
N GLY A 187 22.93 4.03 5.58
CA GLY A 187 22.90 3.31 6.84
C GLY A 187 23.79 2.05 6.83
N LEU A 188 23.80 1.32 5.74
CA LEU A 188 24.66 0.14 5.53
C LEU A 188 26.13 0.54 5.34
N GLU A 189 26.41 1.53 4.50
CA GLU A 189 27.77 2.02 4.23
C GLU A 189 28.45 2.54 5.50
N ARG A 190 27.73 3.26 6.37
CA ARG A 190 28.26 3.70 7.68
C ARG A 190 28.70 2.54 8.58
N ARG A 191 28.18 1.32 8.35
CA ARG A 191 28.58 0.09 9.07
C ARG A 191 29.66 -0.70 8.37
N GLY A 192 30.20 -0.20 7.27
CA GLY A 192 31.27 -0.84 6.50
C GLY A 192 30.82 -1.87 5.49
N PHE A 193 29.53 -1.88 5.13
CA PHE A 193 29.06 -2.69 4.00
C PHE A 193 29.41 -2.02 2.66
N ASP A 194 29.84 -2.83 1.68
CA ASP A 194 29.92 -2.45 0.26
C ASP A 194 28.55 -2.68 -0.38
N VAL A 195 27.83 -1.60 -0.68
CA VAL A 195 26.44 -1.66 -1.17
C VAL A 195 26.40 -1.57 -2.69
N VAL A 196 26.00 -2.66 -3.33
CA VAL A 196 25.67 -2.69 -4.76
C VAL A 196 24.18 -2.40 -4.93
N ARG A 197 23.84 -1.13 -5.14
CA ARG A 197 22.47 -0.72 -5.43
C ARG A 197 22.18 -0.89 -6.93
N LEU A 198 21.06 -1.56 -7.23
CA LEU A 198 20.52 -1.67 -8.58
C LEU A 198 19.11 -1.05 -8.60
N ASN A 199 18.90 -0.07 -9.45
CA ASN A 199 17.58 0.52 -9.69
C ASN A 199 16.78 -0.37 -10.63
N THR A 200 16.19 -1.43 -10.08
CA THR A 200 15.61 -2.53 -10.85
C THR A 200 14.18 -2.26 -11.32
N TYR A 201 13.50 -1.30 -10.71
CA TYR A 201 12.14 -0.93 -11.13
C TYR A 201 11.84 0.56 -10.89
N ASN A 202 10.80 1.03 -11.58
CA ASN A 202 10.16 2.32 -11.34
C ASN A 202 8.70 2.11 -11.00
N THR A 203 8.14 2.95 -10.15
CA THR A 203 6.71 3.15 -10.05
C THR A 203 6.36 4.41 -10.83
N VAL A 204 5.58 4.26 -11.87
CA VAL A 204 5.12 5.36 -12.73
C VAL A 204 3.62 5.52 -12.64
N THR A 205 3.12 6.70 -12.98
CA THR A 205 1.68 6.94 -13.10
C THR A 205 1.16 6.39 -14.41
N VAL A 206 -0.01 5.76 -14.40
CA VAL A 206 -0.72 5.36 -15.60
C VAL A 206 -1.14 6.62 -16.37
N LYS A 207 -0.75 6.69 -17.63
CA LYS A 207 -1.01 7.87 -18.47
C LYS A 207 -2.35 7.83 -19.18
N GLU A 208 -2.78 6.64 -19.56
CA GLU A 208 -4.00 6.43 -20.35
C GLU A 208 -4.93 5.47 -19.62
N ILE A 209 -6.18 5.86 -19.50
CA ILE A 209 -7.26 5.05 -18.95
C ILE A 209 -8.31 4.96 -20.04
N GLU A 210 -8.87 3.77 -20.25
CA GLU A 210 -9.97 3.57 -21.15
C GLU A 210 -11.14 4.52 -20.84
N ALA A 211 -11.67 5.20 -21.84
CA ALA A 211 -12.65 6.27 -21.67
C ALA A 211 -13.91 5.79 -20.94
N GLU A 212 -14.41 4.59 -21.24
CA GLU A 212 -15.58 4.00 -20.59
C GLU A 212 -15.31 3.74 -19.10
N THR A 213 -14.14 3.19 -18.78
CA THR A 213 -13.70 2.94 -17.40
C THR A 213 -13.57 4.25 -16.63
N LEU A 214 -13.01 5.30 -17.23
CA LEU A 214 -12.88 6.61 -16.60
C LEU A 214 -14.25 7.25 -16.34
N GLU A 215 -15.18 7.15 -17.29
CA GLU A 215 -16.54 7.66 -17.13
C GLU A 215 -17.32 6.93 -16.02
N MET A 216 -17.17 5.61 -15.91
CA MET A 216 -17.72 4.86 -14.76
C MET A 216 -17.09 5.32 -13.45
N ALA A 217 -15.77 5.49 -13.43
CA ALA A 217 -15.04 5.93 -12.25
C ALA A 217 -15.44 7.35 -11.80
N ARG A 218 -15.73 8.24 -12.74
CA ARG A 218 -16.22 9.59 -12.46
C ARG A 218 -17.58 9.61 -11.76
N ARG A 219 -18.39 8.56 -11.91
CA ARG A 219 -19.69 8.44 -11.22
C ARG A 219 -19.55 7.97 -9.78
N ALA A 220 -18.41 7.39 -9.44
CA ALA A 220 -18.15 6.93 -8.07
C ALA A 220 -18.07 8.14 -7.12
N ARG A 221 -18.54 7.94 -5.88
CA ARG A 221 -18.50 8.96 -4.82
C ARG A 221 -17.34 8.74 -3.85
N VAL A 222 -16.70 7.58 -3.91
CA VAL A 222 -15.57 7.21 -3.05
C VAL A 222 -14.39 6.74 -3.90
N VAL A 223 -13.19 7.21 -3.59
CA VAL A 223 -11.94 6.71 -4.17
C VAL A 223 -10.98 6.25 -3.09
N ALA A 224 -10.47 5.03 -3.25
CA ALA A 224 -9.51 4.41 -2.34
C ALA A 224 -8.07 4.67 -2.80
N ILE A 225 -7.29 5.37 -1.97
CA ILE A 225 -5.95 5.86 -2.29
C ILE A 225 -4.92 5.20 -1.37
N ALA A 226 -3.96 4.48 -1.96
CA ALA A 226 -2.88 3.82 -1.22
C ALA A 226 -1.53 4.56 -1.29
N SER A 227 -1.39 5.60 -2.09
CA SER A 227 -0.15 6.39 -2.18
C SER A 227 -0.39 7.82 -2.68
N PRO A 228 0.50 8.77 -2.32
CA PRO A 228 0.44 10.13 -2.86
C PRO A 228 0.56 10.21 -4.40
N SER A 229 1.29 9.27 -5.02
CA SER A 229 1.42 9.23 -6.48
C SER A 229 0.12 8.79 -7.16
N ALA A 230 -0.58 7.79 -6.60
CA ALA A 230 -1.88 7.37 -7.08
C ALA A 230 -2.92 8.51 -6.95
N LEU A 231 -2.90 9.25 -5.84
CA LEU A 231 -3.78 10.40 -5.64
C LEU A 231 -3.55 11.49 -6.70
N LYS A 232 -2.28 11.87 -6.92
CA LYS A 232 -1.96 12.89 -7.93
C LYS A 232 -2.38 12.46 -9.34
N ALA A 233 -2.17 11.19 -9.69
CA ALA A 233 -2.63 10.64 -10.95
C ALA A 233 -4.16 10.66 -11.06
N TRP A 234 -4.87 10.28 -9.99
CA TRP A 234 -6.33 10.33 -9.94
C TRP A 234 -6.85 11.74 -10.23
N VAL A 235 -6.37 12.74 -9.47
CA VAL A 235 -6.78 14.15 -9.67
C VAL A 235 -6.47 14.63 -11.09
N ALA A 236 -5.32 14.23 -11.67
CA ALA A 236 -4.98 14.60 -13.04
C ALA A 236 -5.95 14.01 -14.09
N HIS A 237 -6.51 12.82 -13.84
CA HIS A 237 -7.45 12.16 -14.76
C HIS A 237 -8.89 12.67 -14.61
N VAL A 238 -9.36 12.88 -13.38
CA VAL A 238 -10.77 13.27 -13.16
C VAL A 238 -10.98 14.78 -13.12
N GLY A 239 -9.94 15.55 -12.84
CA GLY A 239 -9.96 16.99 -12.59
C GLY A 239 -10.14 17.33 -11.11
N GLN A 240 -9.69 18.52 -10.72
CA GLN A 240 -9.71 19.00 -9.33
C GLN A 240 -11.16 19.09 -8.80
N ASP A 241 -12.05 19.74 -9.53
CA ASP A 241 -13.45 19.95 -9.14
C ASP A 241 -14.14 18.61 -8.83
N ARG A 242 -13.95 17.61 -9.72
CA ARG A 242 -14.54 16.29 -9.51
C ARG A 242 -13.94 15.56 -8.31
N ALA A 243 -12.63 15.69 -8.10
CA ALA A 243 -11.98 15.08 -6.95
C ALA A 243 -12.44 15.69 -5.60
N GLU A 244 -12.77 16.98 -5.56
CA GLU A 244 -13.30 17.68 -4.38
C GLU A 244 -14.70 17.21 -3.98
N GLU A 245 -15.52 16.77 -4.94
CA GLU A 245 -16.83 16.19 -4.70
C GLU A 245 -16.80 14.76 -4.14
N MET A 246 -15.64 14.09 -4.20
CA MET A 246 -15.50 12.71 -3.79
C MET A 246 -14.99 12.59 -2.35
N THR A 247 -15.30 11.46 -1.71
CA THR A 247 -14.65 11.07 -0.46
C THR A 247 -13.38 10.27 -0.76
N ILE A 248 -12.25 10.74 -0.24
CA ILE A 248 -10.93 10.16 -0.44
C ILE A 248 -10.61 9.24 0.74
N ALA A 249 -10.73 7.94 0.55
CA ALA A 249 -10.35 6.94 1.56
C ALA A 249 -8.86 6.60 1.41
N CYS A 250 -8.01 7.04 2.33
CA CYS A 250 -6.56 6.84 2.30
C CYS A 250 -6.13 5.65 3.15
N ILE A 251 -5.12 4.90 2.71
CA ILE A 251 -4.54 3.78 3.47
C ILE A 251 -3.84 4.23 4.76
N GLY A 252 -3.48 5.50 4.86
CA GLY A 252 -2.80 6.07 6.03
C GLY A 252 -2.47 7.55 5.88
N SER A 253 -1.88 8.11 6.92
CA SER A 253 -1.63 9.55 7.08
C SER A 253 -0.77 10.20 5.98
N THR A 254 0.13 9.45 5.34
CA THR A 254 0.99 9.99 4.26
C THR A 254 0.18 10.37 3.03
N SER A 255 -0.78 9.49 2.64
CA SER A 255 -1.70 9.77 1.53
C SER A 255 -2.72 10.84 1.90
N ALA A 256 -3.21 10.84 3.16
CA ALA A 256 -4.14 11.83 3.67
C ALA A 256 -3.53 13.24 3.63
N ARG A 257 -2.31 13.41 4.12
CA ARG A 257 -1.58 14.69 4.03
C ARG A 257 -1.36 15.17 2.59
N ALA A 258 -1.22 14.24 1.64
CA ALA A 258 -1.13 14.61 0.23
C ALA A 258 -2.49 15.12 -0.30
N ALA A 259 -3.61 14.53 0.15
CA ALA A 259 -4.95 14.98 -0.21
C ALA A 259 -5.27 16.38 0.37
N GLU A 260 -4.91 16.60 1.63
CA GLU A 260 -5.03 17.92 2.27
C GLU A 260 -4.24 19.00 1.53
N LYS A 261 -3.00 18.68 1.09
CA LYS A 261 -2.17 19.62 0.31
C LYS A 261 -2.75 19.93 -1.07
N LEU A 262 -3.58 19.06 -1.61
CA LEU A 262 -4.31 19.28 -2.87
C LEU A 262 -5.66 19.97 -2.62
N GLY A 263 -5.99 20.34 -1.38
CA GLY A 263 -7.23 21.03 -1.04
C GLY A 263 -8.47 20.13 -1.04
N LEU A 264 -8.33 18.81 -1.02
CA LEU A 264 -9.46 17.89 -1.05
C LEU A 264 -10.16 17.89 0.32
N PRO A 265 -11.48 18.20 0.40
CA PRO A 265 -12.15 18.45 1.68
C PRO A 265 -12.54 17.18 2.44
N ASN A 266 -12.85 16.10 1.73
CA ASN A 266 -13.45 14.89 2.29
C ASN A 266 -12.43 13.75 2.35
N VAL A 267 -11.59 13.72 3.39
CA VAL A 267 -10.47 12.75 3.52
C VAL A 267 -10.67 11.90 4.77
N LEU A 268 -10.66 10.58 4.59
CA LEU A 268 -10.70 9.59 5.67
C LEU A 268 -9.43 8.74 5.62
N PHE A 269 -8.90 8.39 6.79
CA PHE A 269 -7.77 7.49 6.91
C PHE A 269 -7.72 6.83 8.30
N PRO A 270 -7.17 5.60 8.44
CA PRO A 270 -7.08 4.92 9.70
C PRO A 270 -5.92 5.48 10.55
N GLU A 271 -6.04 5.40 11.86
CA GLU A 271 -4.98 5.77 12.80
C GLU A 271 -3.73 4.89 12.62
N HIS A 272 -3.92 3.58 12.40
CA HIS A 272 -2.86 2.64 12.14
C HIS A 272 -2.95 2.11 10.71
N PRO A 273 -1.86 2.17 9.91
CA PRO A 273 -1.88 1.68 8.54
C PRO A 273 -2.00 0.15 8.51
N GLY A 274 -2.70 -0.37 7.49
CA GLY A 274 -2.89 -1.80 7.27
C GLY A 274 -4.00 -2.05 6.27
N LEU A 275 -3.98 -3.23 5.64
CA LEU A 275 -4.94 -3.52 4.58
C LEU A 275 -6.36 -3.65 5.12
N GLU A 276 -6.52 -4.33 6.26
CA GLU A 276 -7.78 -4.51 6.96
C GLU A 276 -8.36 -3.14 7.38
N LYS A 277 -7.55 -2.29 7.97
CA LYS A 277 -7.94 -0.93 8.37
C LYS A 277 -8.26 -0.04 7.18
N PHE A 278 -7.57 -0.23 6.07
CA PHE A 278 -7.90 0.46 4.82
C PHE A 278 -9.29 0.07 4.30
N VAL A 279 -9.62 -1.22 4.33
CA VAL A 279 -10.96 -1.71 3.93
C VAL A 279 -12.04 -1.17 4.85
N GLU A 280 -11.82 -1.14 6.19
CA GLU A 280 -12.74 -0.51 7.14
C GLU A 280 -12.99 0.97 6.78
N THR A 281 -11.92 1.73 6.50
CA THR A 281 -12.02 3.15 6.09
C THR A 281 -12.81 3.34 4.79
N ILE A 282 -12.58 2.47 3.79
CA ILE A 282 -13.34 2.49 2.53
C ILE A 282 -14.82 2.19 2.78
N TYR A 283 -15.09 1.20 3.62
CA TYR A 283 -16.45 0.85 3.99
C TYR A 283 -17.17 2.01 4.68
N GLU A 284 -16.55 2.63 5.68
CA GLU A 284 -17.08 3.82 6.37
C GLU A 284 -17.38 4.94 5.36
N ALA A 285 -16.46 5.24 4.46
CA ALA A 285 -16.65 6.22 3.40
C ALA A 285 -17.88 5.91 2.54
N SER A 286 -18.04 4.64 2.13
CA SER A 286 -19.15 4.19 1.27
C SER A 286 -20.53 4.31 1.95
N VAL A 287 -20.58 4.10 3.26
CA VAL A 287 -21.83 4.20 4.06
C VAL A 287 -22.21 5.65 4.32
N VAL A 288 -21.23 6.51 4.65
CA VAL A 288 -21.48 7.95 4.90
C VAL A 288 -22.09 8.60 3.65
N VAL A 289 -21.48 8.35 2.51
CA VAL A 289 -21.89 8.95 1.23
C VAL A 289 -23.17 8.33 0.65
N GLY A 290 -23.49 7.08 0.97
CA GLY A 290 -24.72 6.41 0.53
C GLY A 290 -25.99 6.90 1.24
N ARG A 291 -25.85 7.65 2.33
CA ARG A 291 -26.99 8.22 3.10
C ARG A 291 -27.37 9.64 2.71
N GLU A 292 -26.55 10.31 1.88
CA GLU A 292 -26.81 11.63 1.29
C GLU A 292 -27.44 11.49 -0.11
#